data_4aff5d9abf57de8f0ff2721e78b57f1d
#
_entry.id   4aff5d9abf57de8f0ff2721e78b57f1d
#
_cell.length_a   1.000
_cell.length_b   1.000
_cell.length_c   1.000
_cell.angle_alpha   90.00
_cell.angle_beta   90.00
_cell.angle_gamma   90.00
#
_symmetry.space_group_name_H-M   'P 1'
#
loop_
_entity.id
_entity.type
_entity.pdbx_description
1 polymer ?
#
loop_
_entity_poly.entity_id
_entity_poly.type
_entity_poly.pdbx_seq_one_letter_code
_entity_poly.pdbx_strand_id
1 'polypeptide(L)'
;MTKFGWFASLEEFSPQECLDQVDIAYANGFDSITVNDHFHPWFHTKAGGEPANCGNCWSWMPIALDRTEDMEIGTGVSALLRRYHPANVAHRLATLEELYPDRVFLGVGTGEALNESPLGNPLPDYGERAKRTAEAIRLIRRLFEEEFVTFDGTYYQTDEANLYTGPDEAPPIHIAASGPTAARMAGDLGDGLITVYEDPEFIHDTIFAQLENGVQKSERNESFDDVEKTIHIHVSLDDEYDAALEPALPWRGTLVDRFYTDDVADPRVIQQAGEDEVSEEALTDAYIVTDDPQDIIDVTETYVDCGFEHIVYQSHSPDQERFAEFVADDVMPSF
;
A
#
# COMPACT_ATOMS: atom_id res chain seq x y z
N MET A 1 -2.07 5.15 -20.63
CA MET A 1 -1.91 3.68 -20.61
C MET A 1 -1.97 3.30 -19.15
N THR A 2 -2.80 2.35 -18.80
CA THR A 2 -2.97 1.89 -17.41
C THR A 2 -1.71 1.17 -16.96
N LYS A 3 -1.20 1.50 -15.76
CA LYS A 3 -0.12 0.74 -15.11
C LYS A 3 -0.71 -0.45 -14.36
N PHE A 4 0.02 -1.56 -14.36
CA PHE A 4 -0.33 -2.75 -13.58
C PHE A 4 0.75 -3.06 -12.55
N GLY A 5 0.33 -3.16 -11.30
CA GLY A 5 1.21 -3.45 -10.17
C GLY A 5 0.89 -4.79 -9.51
N TRP A 6 1.91 -5.36 -8.90
CA TRP A 6 1.82 -6.54 -8.06
C TRP A 6 2.03 -6.18 -6.59
N PHE A 7 1.20 -6.70 -5.69
CA PHE A 7 1.38 -6.49 -4.27
C PHE A 7 2.13 -7.66 -3.63
N ALA A 8 3.34 -7.40 -3.17
CA ALA A 8 4.15 -8.37 -2.43
C ALA A 8 3.74 -8.40 -0.95
N SER A 9 2.92 -9.40 -0.58
CA SER A 9 2.42 -9.56 0.79
C SER A 9 3.43 -10.29 1.67
N LEU A 10 4.31 -9.56 2.34
CA LEU A 10 5.26 -10.12 3.32
C LEU A 10 4.58 -10.68 4.59
N GLU A 11 3.26 -10.60 4.69
CA GLU A 11 2.46 -11.21 5.75
C GLU A 11 2.01 -12.63 5.39
N GLU A 12 1.67 -12.83 4.14
CA GLU A 12 1.18 -14.11 3.63
C GLU A 12 2.34 -15.00 3.18
N PHE A 13 3.28 -14.41 2.45
CA PHE A 13 4.41 -15.12 1.87
C PHE A 13 5.71 -14.83 2.62
N SER A 14 6.64 -15.78 2.61
CA SER A 14 7.98 -15.53 3.14
C SER A 14 8.71 -14.47 2.29
N PRO A 15 9.73 -13.80 2.83
CA PRO A 15 10.51 -12.83 2.05
C PRO A 15 11.11 -13.42 0.75
N GLN A 16 11.43 -14.73 0.73
CA GLN A 16 11.94 -15.37 -0.48
C GLN A 16 10.83 -15.62 -1.50
N GLU A 17 9.66 -16.10 -1.08
CA GLU A 17 8.51 -16.28 -1.97
C GLU A 17 8.07 -14.94 -2.59
N CYS A 18 8.07 -13.86 -1.81
CA CYS A 18 7.81 -12.52 -2.36
C CYS A 18 8.88 -12.09 -3.39
N LEU A 19 10.16 -12.47 -3.22
CA LEU A 19 11.17 -12.21 -4.25
C LEU A 19 10.96 -13.05 -5.51
N ASP A 20 10.49 -14.28 -5.37
CA ASP A 20 10.16 -15.13 -6.51
C ASP A 20 8.92 -14.57 -7.25
N GLN A 21 7.95 -13.98 -6.52
CA GLN A 21 6.83 -13.24 -7.11
C GLN A 21 7.27 -11.96 -7.85
N VAL A 22 8.31 -11.26 -7.39
CA VAL A 22 8.90 -10.14 -8.15
C VAL A 22 9.42 -10.62 -9.50
N ASP A 23 10.15 -11.75 -9.53
CA ASP A 23 10.66 -12.33 -10.77
C ASP A 23 9.51 -12.73 -11.71
N ILE A 24 8.43 -13.32 -11.18
CA ILE A 24 7.21 -13.67 -11.92
C ILE A 24 6.53 -12.42 -12.49
N ALA A 25 6.26 -11.41 -11.66
CA ALA A 25 5.61 -10.17 -12.08
C ALA A 25 6.42 -9.44 -13.15
N TYR A 26 7.75 -9.35 -12.95
CA TYR A 26 8.65 -8.71 -13.91
C TYR A 26 8.67 -9.44 -15.26
N ALA A 27 8.73 -10.77 -15.25
CA ALA A 27 8.71 -11.58 -16.47
C ALA A 27 7.38 -11.45 -17.25
N ASN A 28 6.28 -11.13 -16.55
CA ASN A 28 4.94 -10.97 -17.11
C ASN A 28 4.58 -9.49 -17.39
N GLY A 29 5.54 -8.56 -17.31
CA GLY A 29 5.37 -7.18 -17.76
C GLY A 29 4.56 -6.28 -16.82
N PHE A 30 4.51 -6.60 -15.53
CA PHE A 30 3.99 -5.67 -14.52
C PHE A 30 4.92 -4.47 -14.37
N ASP A 31 4.34 -3.28 -14.18
CA ASP A 31 5.06 -2.02 -14.09
C ASP A 31 5.64 -1.75 -12.71
N SER A 32 5.01 -2.30 -11.65
CA SER A 32 5.39 -1.97 -10.28
C SER A 32 5.22 -3.12 -9.29
N ILE A 33 5.96 -3.03 -8.17
CA ILE A 33 5.72 -3.78 -6.95
C ILE A 33 5.34 -2.82 -5.83
N THR A 34 4.25 -3.12 -5.17
CA THR A 34 3.86 -2.50 -3.90
C THR A 34 4.09 -3.50 -2.78
N VAL A 35 4.75 -3.11 -1.68
CA VAL A 35 5.04 -4.02 -0.56
C VAL A 35 4.52 -3.48 0.75
N ASN A 36 3.85 -4.33 1.56
CA ASN A 36 3.36 -3.93 2.88
C ASN A 36 4.52 -3.69 3.88
N ASP A 37 4.29 -2.76 4.82
CA ASP A 37 5.25 -2.42 5.89
C ASP A 37 4.60 -2.61 7.26
N HIS A 38 4.35 -3.85 7.65
CA HIS A 38 3.80 -4.19 8.95
C HIS A 38 4.88 -4.75 9.91
N PHE A 39 4.63 -4.63 11.22
CA PHE A 39 5.44 -5.25 12.27
C PHE A 39 4.78 -6.54 12.76
N HIS A 40 3.46 -6.53 12.95
CA HIS A 40 2.62 -7.72 13.12
C HIS A 40 1.71 -7.90 11.90
N PRO A 41 1.48 -9.13 11.44
CA PRO A 41 0.54 -9.40 10.35
C PRO A 41 -0.91 -9.24 10.81
N TRP A 42 -1.83 -9.18 9.84
CA TRP A 42 -3.27 -9.13 10.10
C TRP A 42 -3.85 -10.45 10.62
N PHE A 43 -3.17 -11.56 10.42
CA PHE A 43 -3.58 -12.89 10.87
C PHE A 43 -2.39 -13.65 11.45
N HIS A 44 -2.68 -14.61 12.34
CA HIS A 44 -1.65 -15.39 13.01
C HIS A 44 -1.25 -16.64 12.23
N THR A 45 -2.22 -17.24 11.56
CA THR A 45 -2.02 -18.45 10.75
C THR A 45 -2.65 -18.28 9.38
N LYS A 46 -1.96 -18.76 8.36
CA LYS A 46 -2.47 -18.87 6.99
C LYS A 46 -3.51 -19.97 6.85
N ALA A 47 -4.17 -20.04 5.70
CA ALA A 47 -4.92 -21.22 5.30
C ALA A 47 -4.04 -22.48 5.44
N GLY A 48 -4.65 -23.59 5.88
CA GLY A 48 -3.90 -24.80 6.19
C GLY A 48 -3.18 -24.81 7.54
N GLY A 49 -3.23 -23.69 8.33
CA GLY A 49 -2.73 -23.61 9.70
C GLY A 49 -1.23 -23.33 9.84
N GLU A 50 -0.54 -22.99 8.77
CA GLU A 50 0.86 -22.54 8.85
C GLU A 50 0.95 -21.14 9.44
N PRO A 51 2.04 -20.80 10.18
CA PRO A 51 2.23 -19.44 10.69
C PRO A 51 2.27 -18.40 9.56
N ALA A 52 1.68 -17.25 9.81
CA ALA A 52 1.88 -16.08 8.96
C ALA A 52 3.35 -15.62 8.98
N ASN A 53 3.71 -14.79 8.02
CA ASN A 53 5.01 -14.12 7.97
C ASN A 53 4.87 -12.67 8.48
N CYS A 54 5.94 -11.92 8.52
CA CYS A 54 5.95 -10.47 8.56
C CYS A 54 7.38 -9.96 8.28
N GLY A 55 7.77 -9.96 7.02
CA GLY A 55 9.09 -9.49 6.59
C GLY A 55 9.23 -7.96 6.72
N ASN A 56 10.46 -7.47 6.92
CA ASN A 56 10.72 -6.03 6.92
C ASN A 56 10.91 -5.51 5.49
N CYS A 57 10.01 -4.66 5.01
CA CYS A 57 10.01 -4.17 3.63
C CYS A 57 11.28 -3.38 3.28
N TRP A 58 11.78 -2.54 4.18
CA TRP A 58 12.98 -1.71 3.94
C TRP A 58 14.27 -2.51 3.79
N SER A 59 14.32 -3.73 4.36
CA SER A 59 15.43 -4.66 4.15
C SER A 59 15.25 -5.50 2.89
N TRP A 60 14.01 -5.69 2.46
CA TRP A 60 13.61 -6.50 1.32
C TRP A 60 13.66 -5.72 -0.01
N MET A 61 13.16 -4.47 -0.03
CA MET A 61 13.07 -3.63 -1.22
C MET A 61 14.37 -3.50 -2.02
N PRO A 62 15.56 -3.27 -1.40
CA PRO A 62 16.81 -3.19 -2.17
C PRO A 62 17.11 -4.45 -2.97
N ILE A 63 16.71 -5.63 -2.44
CA ILE A 63 16.94 -6.92 -3.11
C ILE A 63 15.96 -7.08 -4.25
N ALA A 64 14.71 -6.66 -4.08
CA ALA A 64 13.70 -6.67 -5.13
C ALA A 64 14.07 -5.71 -6.28
N LEU A 65 14.52 -4.49 -5.96
CA LEU A 65 15.01 -3.51 -6.93
C LEU A 65 16.21 -4.02 -7.75
N ASP A 66 17.14 -4.77 -7.12
CA ASP A 66 18.31 -5.35 -7.81
C ASP A 66 17.95 -6.49 -8.76
N ARG A 67 16.74 -7.08 -8.64
CA ARG A 67 16.26 -8.17 -9.52
C ARG A 67 15.60 -7.68 -10.81
N THR A 68 15.25 -6.41 -10.88
CA THR A 68 14.52 -5.82 -12.00
C THR A 68 15.29 -4.63 -12.58
N GLU A 69 15.07 -4.28 -13.85
CA GLU A 69 15.81 -3.19 -14.51
C GLU A 69 15.05 -1.85 -14.47
N ASP A 70 13.71 -1.88 -14.59
CA ASP A 70 12.88 -0.69 -14.82
C ASP A 70 11.57 -0.68 -13.98
N MET A 71 11.29 -1.74 -13.22
CA MET A 71 10.09 -1.84 -12.39
C MET A 71 10.14 -0.85 -11.22
N GLU A 72 9.05 -0.12 -10.99
CA GLU A 72 8.89 0.75 -9.83
C GLU A 72 8.59 -0.07 -8.56
N ILE A 73 9.27 0.20 -7.45
CA ILE A 73 9.02 -0.54 -6.19
C ILE A 73 8.88 0.43 -5.02
N GLY A 74 7.76 0.31 -4.28
CA GLY A 74 7.50 1.16 -3.14
C GLY A 74 6.66 0.52 -2.05
N THR A 75 6.43 1.25 -0.97
CA THR A 75 5.64 0.75 0.16
C THR A 75 4.13 0.93 -0.05
N GLY A 76 3.34 -0.08 0.34
CA GLY A 76 1.89 -0.02 0.32
C GLY A 76 1.26 -0.51 1.62
N VAL A 77 1.34 0.24 2.72
CA VAL A 77 1.97 1.56 2.90
C VAL A 77 2.77 1.62 4.21
N SER A 78 3.73 2.52 4.31
CA SER A 78 4.44 2.75 5.57
C SER A 78 3.69 3.72 6.48
N ALA A 79 3.59 3.40 7.78
CA ALA A 79 3.05 4.30 8.79
C ALA A 79 4.18 5.14 9.41
N LEU A 80 4.12 6.45 9.22
CA LEU A 80 5.11 7.39 9.72
C LEU A 80 4.65 7.99 11.06
N LEU A 81 4.46 7.16 12.08
CA LEU A 81 4.00 7.60 13.41
C LEU A 81 5.15 7.68 14.41
N ARG A 82 5.41 6.58 15.13
CA ARG A 82 6.43 6.51 16.18
C ARG A 82 7.47 5.44 15.91
N ARG A 83 7.09 4.38 15.17
CA ARG A 83 8.00 3.31 14.76
C ARG A 83 9.15 3.85 13.90
N TYR A 84 8.85 4.81 13.04
CA TYR A 84 9.84 5.46 12.17
C TYR A 84 9.87 6.96 12.38
N HIS A 85 11.07 7.50 12.63
CA HIS A 85 11.29 8.93 12.51
C HIS A 85 11.38 9.32 11.03
N PRO A 86 10.66 10.35 10.55
CA PRO A 86 10.60 10.72 9.11
C PRO A 86 11.98 10.97 8.48
N ALA A 87 12.92 11.55 9.23
CA ALA A 87 14.28 11.74 8.74
C ALA A 87 15.02 10.42 8.44
N ASN A 88 14.73 9.34 9.19
CA ASN A 88 15.29 8.03 8.90
C ASN A 88 14.67 7.42 7.64
N VAL A 89 13.40 7.72 7.37
CA VAL A 89 12.72 7.29 6.13
C VAL A 89 13.28 8.08 4.94
N ALA A 90 13.40 9.40 5.05
CA ALA A 90 14.06 10.22 4.03
C ALA A 90 15.49 9.71 3.70
N HIS A 91 16.27 9.35 4.72
CA HIS A 91 17.63 8.82 4.52
C HIS A 91 17.65 7.47 3.79
N ARG A 92 16.67 6.59 4.06
CA ARG A 92 16.52 5.31 3.31
C ARG A 92 16.11 5.56 1.85
N LEU A 93 15.11 6.42 1.63
CA LEU A 93 14.65 6.80 0.30
C LEU A 93 15.78 7.42 -0.52
N ALA A 94 16.53 8.36 0.05
CA ALA A 94 17.66 9.01 -0.62
C ALA A 94 18.72 7.99 -1.07
N THR A 95 18.96 6.96 -0.24
CA THR A 95 19.91 5.90 -0.60
C THR A 95 19.36 4.98 -1.69
N LEU A 96 18.08 4.64 -1.62
CA LEU A 96 17.44 3.79 -2.65
C LEU A 96 17.36 4.51 -3.97
N GLU A 97 16.98 5.78 -3.98
CA GLU A 97 16.88 6.59 -5.19
C GLU A 97 18.23 6.82 -5.87
N GLU A 98 19.32 6.99 -5.09
CA GLU A 98 20.69 7.07 -5.64
C GLU A 98 21.13 5.76 -6.30
N LEU A 99 20.69 4.62 -5.75
CA LEU A 99 21.02 3.30 -6.30
C LEU A 99 20.13 2.89 -7.47
N TYR A 100 18.86 3.31 -7.44
CA TYR A 100 17.80 2.91 -8.38
C TYR A 100 16.97 4.14 -8.80
N PRO A 101 17.56 5.07 -9.60
CA PRO A 101 16.92 6.33 -9.94
C PRO A 101 15.57 6.15 -10.64
N ASP A 102 14.60 6.98 -10.26
CA ASP A 102 13.23 7.03 -10.81
C ASP A 102 12.42 5.72 -10.66
N ARG A 103 12.83 4.85 -9.71
CA ARG A 103 12.20 3.54 -9.50
C ARG A 103 11.66 3.32 -8.09
N VAL A 104 11.75 4.32 -7.23
CA VAL A 104 11.32 4.21 -5.83
C VAL A 104 10.14 5.14 -5.58
N PHE A 105 9.11 4.66 -4.91
CA PHE A 105 8.06 5.52 -4.36
C PHE A 105 7.80 5.21 -2.89
N LEU A 106 7.28 6.19 -2.17
CA LEU A 106 6.87 6.04 -0.77
C LEU A 106 5.35 6.08 -0.67
N GLY A 107 4.72 4.93 -0.44
CA GLY A 107 3.33 4.90 0.00
C GLY A 107 3.24 5.13 1.52
N VAL A 108 2.37 6.06 1.93
CA VAL A 108 2.21 6.48 3.33
C VAL A 108 0.79 6.31 3.79
N GLY A 109 0.59 5.65 4.93
CA GLY A 109 -0.69 5.50 5.62
C GLY A 109 -0.71 6.17 6.99
N THR A 110 -1.91 6.33 7.55
CA THR A 110 -2.07 6.86 8.91
C THR A 110 -1.79 5.83 10.00
N GLY A 111 -1.55 4.58 9.63
CA GLY A 111 -1.11 3.50 10.50
C GLY A 111 -2.19 2.86 11.36
N GLU A 112 -1.87 1.68 11.84
CA GLU A 112 -2.68 0.81 12.68
C GLU A 112 -1.90 0.37 13.94
N ALA A 113 -2.62 -0.21 14.90
CA ALA A 113 -2.03 -0.72 16.13
C ALA A 113 -0.96 -1.81 15.88
N LEU A 114 -1.13 -2.62 14.84
CA LEU A 114 -0.19 -3.68 14.41
C LEU A 114 1.26 -3.20 14.30
N ASN A 115 1.45 -1.92 13.95
CA ASN A 115 2.75 -1.32 13.68
C ASN A 115 3.37 -0.61 14.88
N GLU A 116 2.55 -0.17 15.84
CA GLU A 116 2.95 0.71 16.92
C GLU A 116 2.93 0.01 18.29
N SER A 117 1.82 -0.65 18.63
CA SER A 117 1.58 -1.19 19.97
C SER A 117 2.52 -2.32 20.36
N PRO A 118 2.96 -3.22 19.46
CA PRO A 118 3.98 -4.22 19.77
C PRO A 118 5.33 -3.62 20.19
N LEU A 119 5.60 -2.38 19.76
CA LEU A 119 6.82 -1.64 20.11
C LEU A 119 6.65 -0.76 21.35
N GLY A 120 5.52 -0.85 22.05
CA GLY A 120 5.22 -0.07 23.25
C GLY A 120 4.69 1.33 22.96
N ASN A 121 4.27 1.61 21.75
CA ASN A 121 3.68 2.88 21.32
C ASN A 121 2.16 2.73 21.20
N PRO A 122 1.34 3.21 22.15
CA PRO A 122 -0.11 3.17 22.01
C PRO A 122 -0.56 3.88 20.73
N LEU A 123 -1.57 3.32 20.06
CA LEU A 123 -2.11 3.93 18.83
C LEU A 123 -2.79 5.27 19.17
N PRO A 124 -2.38 6.40 18.57
CA PRO A 124 -3.06 7.67 18.75
C PRO A 124 -4.44 7.66 18.08
N ASP A 125 -5.32 8.59 18.47
CA ASP A 125 -6.55 8.81 17.72
C ASP A 125 -6.28 9.21 16.27
N TYR A 126 -7.27 9.00 15.40
CA TYR A 126 -7.12 9.26 13.98
C TYR A 126 -6.70 10.70 13.65
N GLY A 127 -7.23 11.69 14.41
CA GLY A 127 -6.88 13.09 14.19
C GLY A 127 -5.41 13.40 14.49
N GLU A 128 -4.81 12.77 15.51
CA GLU A 128 -3.37 12.86 15.78
C GLU A 128 -2.58 12.11 14.71
N ARG A 129 -2.99 10.90 14.32
CA ARG A 129 -2.32 10.13 13.27
C ARG A 129 -2.23 10.89 11.95
N ALA A 130 -3.34 11.46 11.48
CA ALA A 130 -3.36 12.28 10.27
C ALA A 130 -2.44 13.51 10.34
N LYS A 131 -2.37 14.19 11.49
CA LYS A 131 -1.46 15.33 11.68
C LYS A 131 0.01 14.91 11.71
N ARG A 132 0.32 13.77 12.35
CA ARG A 132 1.69 13.20 12.35
C ARG A 132 2.13 12.85 10.93
N THR A 133 1.25 12.20 10.17
CA THR A 133 1.52 11.83 8.77
C THR A 133 1.78 13.08 7.92
N ALA A 134 0.94 14.09 8.01
CA ALA A 134 1.13 15.34 7.29
C ALA A 134 2.44 16.08 7.68
N GLU A 135 2.79 16.08 8.96
CA GLU A 135 4.04 16.69 9.44
C GLU A 135 5.26 15.88 9.00
N ALA A 136 5.16 14.54 9.00
CA ALA A 136 6.21 13.65 8.53
C ALA A 136 6.52 13.86 7.04
N ILE A 137 5.49 13.95 6.20
CA ILE A 137 5.65 14.20 4.76
C ILE A 137 6.36 15.53 4.52
N ARG A 138 5.93 16.61 5.20
CA ARG A 138 6.59 17.92 5.07
C ARG A 138 8.06 17.88 5.51
N LEU A 139 8.39 17.17 6.58
CA LEU A 139 9.77 17.02 7.02
C LEU A 139 10.60 16.22 5.99
N ILE A 140 10.05 15.13 5.44
CA ILE A 140 10.73 14.35 4.40
C ILE A 140 11.06 15.23 3.21
N ARG A 141 10.09 15.97 2.66
CA ARG A 141 10.32 16.84 1.49
C ARG A 141 11.37 17.90 1.78
N ARG A 142 11.27 18.59 2.93
CA ARG A 142 12.27 19.60 3.28
C ARG A 142 13.69 19.05 3.38
N LEU A 143 13.86 17.80 3.82
CA LEU A 143 15.17 17.17 3.90
C LEU A 143 15.79 16.89 2.51
N PHE A 144 14.96 16.71 1.47
CA PHE A 144 15.46 16.61 0.10
C PHE A 144 15.72 17.98 -0.53
N GLU A 145 14.89 18.97 -0.24
CA GLU A 145 14.89 20.30 -0.88
C GLU A 145 15.88 21.29 -0.21
N GLU A 146 16.22 21.09 1.08
CA GLU A 146 17.00 22.05 1.87
C GLU A 146 18.20 21.37 2.52
N GLU A 147 19.33 22.10 2.64
CA GLU A 147 20.48 21.70 3.46
C GLU A 147 20.30 22.11 4.93
N PHE A 148 20.80 21.28 5.86
CA PHE A 148 20.83 21.58 7.30
C PHE A 148 19.49 21.98 7.90
N VAL A 149 18.50 21.12 7.69
CA VAL A 149 17.10 21.34 8.11
C VAL A 149 16.98 21.32 9.63
N THR A 150 16.66 22.46 10.23
CA THR A 150 16.10 22.53 11.58
C THR A 150 14.59 22.60 11.47
N PHE A 151 13.92 21.58 11.98
CA PHE A 151 12.47 21.43 11.97
C PHE A 151 11.95 21.41 13.42
N ASP A 152 11.11 22.37 13.78
CA ASP A 152 10.49 22.48 15.10
C ASP A 152 9.00 22.21 14.99
N GLY A 153 8.66 20.94 14.66
CA GLY A 153 7.28 20.48 14.51
C GLY A 153 6.63 20.14 15.85
N THR A 154 5.35 19.83 15.80
CA THR A 154 4.58 19.37 16.98
C THR A 154 5.01 17.96 17.39
N TYR A 155 5.31 17.11 16.42
CA TYR A 155 5.55 15.69 16.60
C TYR A 155 6.99 15.28 16.30
N TYR A 156 7.63 15.96 15.34
CA TYR A 156 8.98 15.65 14.89
C TYR A 156 9.86 16.88 14.96
N GLN A 157 11.12 16.68 15.37
CA GLN A 157 12.12 17.72 15.45
C GLN A 157 13.42 17.23 14.79
N THR A 158 14.13 18.16 14.15
CA THR A 158 15.51 17.97 13.69
C THR A 158 16.32 19.20 14.03
N ASP A 159 17.62 19.02 14.21
CA ASP A 159 18.61 20.07 14.45
C ASP A 159 19.71 19.96 13.40
N GLU A 160 19.72 20.89 12.45
CA GLU A 160 20.67 20.94 11.33
C GLU A 160 20.86 19.57 10.62
N ALA A 161 19.74 18.81 10.44
CA ALA A 161 19.78 17.53 9.74
C ALA A 161 19.98 17.72 8.24
N ASN A 162 20.87 16.92 7.64
CA ASN A 162 21.17 17.00 6.21
C ASN A 162 21.28 15.61 5.58
N LEU A 163 20.71 15.45 4.39
CA LEU A 163 20.96 14.30 3.55
C LEU A 163 22.23 14.56 2.73
N TYR A 164 23.19 13.65 2.82
CA TYR A 164 24.45 13.74 2.08
C TYR A 164 24.49 12.88 0.81
N THR A 165 23.41 12.19 0.55
CA THR A 165 23.24 11.26 -0.58
C THR A 165 21.80 11.39 -1.08
N GLY A 166 21.59 11.23 -2.37
CA GLY A 166 20.28 11.24 -3.02
C GLY A 166 20.06 12.47 -3.92
N PRO A 167 18.94 12.48 -4.64
CA PRO A 167 18.57 13.59 -5.51
C PRO A 167 18.12 14.83 -4.71
N ASP A 168 17.98 15.95 -5.43
CA ASP A 168 17.49 17.22 -4.87
C ASP A 168 15.96 17.22 -4.64
N GLU A 169 15.24 16.20 -5.14
CA GLU A 169 13.80 16.03 -4.97
C GLU A 169 13.48 14.68 -4.33
N ALA A 170 12.47 14.64 -3.47
CA ALA A 170 11.99 13.38 -2.90
C ALA A 170 11.38 12.49 -3.98
N PRO A 171 11.59 11.16 -3.91
CA PRO A 171 10.79 10.22 -4.69
C PRO A 171 9.28 10.46 -4.51
N PRO A 172 8.42 10.04 -5.45
CA PRO A 172 6.98 10.23 -5.33
C PRO A 172 6.42 9.71 -4.00
N ILE A 173 5.56 10.52 -3.37
CA ILE A 173 4.90 10.17 -2.11
C ILE A 173 3.42 9.96 -2.37
N HIS A 174 2.97 8.71 -2.29
CA HIS A 174 1.57 8.32 -2.46
C HIS A 174 0.91 8.17 -1.10
N ILE A 175 -0.29 8.73 -0.93
CA ILE A 175 -0.99 8.73 0.35
C ILE A 175 -2.19 7.79 0.30
N ALA A 176 -2.23 6.84 1.24
CA ALA A 176 -3.35 5.93 1.36
C ALA A 176 -4.59 6.62 1.92
N ALA A 177 -5.73 6.41 1.29
CA ALA A 177 -6.99 7.04 1.66
C ALA A 177 -8.18 6.11 1.44
N SER A 178 -8.80 5.68 2.54
CA SER A 178 -10.11 5.02 2.59
C SER A 178 -11.22 5.97 3.06
N GLY A 179 -10.94 7.28 3.19
CA GLY A 179 -11.91 8.24 3.66
C GLY A 179 -11.55 9.70 3.33
N PRO A 180 -12.48 10.64 3.57
CA PRO A 180 -12.41 12.01 3.06
C PRO A 180 -11.21 12.82 3.55
N THR A 181 -10.74 12.57 4.78
CA THR A 181 -9.63 13.35 5.35
C THR A 181 -8.30 12.97 4.71
N ALA A 182 -8.06 11.68 4.53
CA ALA A 182 -6.85 11.17 3.90
C ALA A 182 -6.83 11.48 2.39
N ALA A 183 -7.98 11.36 1.71
CA ALA A 183 -8.09 11.72 0.30
C ALA A 183 -7.76 13.21 0.05
N ARG A 184 -8.25 14.10 0.92
CA ARG A 184 -7.88 15.51 0.83
C ARG A 184 -6.40 15.75 1.13
N MET A 185 -5.81 14.99 2.06
CA MET A 185 -4.37 15.07 2.34
C MET A 185 -3.54 14.57 1.15
N ALA A 186 -4.02 13.55 0.44
CA ALA A 186 -3.37 13.07 -0.79
C ALA A 186 -3.31 14.17 -1.86
N GLY A 187 -4.39 14.89 -2.09
CA GLY A 187 -4.40 16.04 -3.03
C GLY A 187 -3.55 17.23 -2.57
N ASP A 188 -3.48 17.51 -1.26
CA ASP A 188 -2.71 18.63 -0.72
C ASP A 188 -1.21 18.36 -0.67
N LEU A 189 -0.79 17.16 -0.27
CA LEU A 189 0.61 16.84 0.06
C LEU A 189 1.22 15.71 -0.76
N GLY A 190 0.41 14.86 -1.40
CA GLY A 190 0.86 13.68 -2.13
C GLY A 190 1.17 13.97 -3.61
N ASP A 191 1.93 13.08 -4.22
CA ASP A 191 2.10 12.96 -5.66
C ASP A 191 1.18 11.85 -6.21
N GLY A 192 0.61 11.02 -5.31
CA GLY A 192 -0.35 9.98 -5.64
C GLY A 192 -1.32 9.68 -4.50
N LEU A 193 -2.44 9.08 -4.87
CA LEU A 193 -3.45 8.49 -4.01
C LEU A 193 -3.36 6.96 -4.14
N ILE A 194 -3.38 6.25 -3.03
CA ILE A 194 -3.62 4.80 -2.99
C ILE A 194 -4.93 4.55 -2.25
N THR A 195 -5.86 3.82 -2.86
CA THR A 195 -7.07 3.37 -2.17
C THR A 195 -7.29 1.89 -2.38
N VAL A 196 -8.22 1.33 -1.61
CA VAL A 196 -8.62 -0.08 -1.73
C VAL A 196 -9.92 -0.20 -2.50
N TYR A 197 -10.26 -1.42 -2.88
CA TYR A 197 -11.54 -1.78 -3.50
C TYR A 197 -12.71 -1.24 -2.67
N GLU A 198 -13.57 -0.45 -3.31
CA GLU A 198 -14.73 0.22 -2.74
C GLU A 198 -15.78 0.45 -3.84
N ASP A 199 -17.00 0.74 -3.46
CA ASP A 199 -18.05 1.10 -4.41
C ASP A 199 -17.64 2.29 -5.31
N PRO A 200 -17.76 2.20 -6.65
CA PRO A 200 -17.37 3.28 -7.57
C PRO A 200 -18.04 4.63 -7.30
N GLU A 201 -19.30 4.64 -6.83
CA GLU A 201 -20.01 5.87 -6.46
C GLU A 201 -19.36 6.51 -5.23
N PHE A 202 -18.98 5.71 -4.22
CA PHE A 202 -18.24 6.21 -3.06
C PHE A 202 -16.85 6.74 -3.45
N ILE A 203 -16.13 6.05 -4.32
CA ILE A 203 -14.84 6.52 -4.83
C ILE A 203 -15.01 7.90 -5.48
N HIS A 204 -15.96 8.05 -6.39
CA HIS A 204 -16.17 9.29 -7.11
C HIS A 204 -16.68 10.43 -6.19
N ASP A 205 -17.75 10.17 -5.44
CA ASP A 205 -18.45 11.20 -4.66
C ASP A 205 -17.72 11.59 -3.37
N THR A 206 -16.87 10.71 -2.86
CA THR A 206 -16.14 10.94 -1.60
C THR A 206 -14.64 11.05 -1.82
N ILE A 207 -14.00 10.03 -2.36
CA ILE A 207 -12.53 9.98 -2.44
C ILE A 207 -12.03 11.01 -3.46
N PHE A 208 -12.48 10.96 -4.70
CA PHE A 208 -12.02 11.88 -5.75
C PHE A 208 -12.47 13.31 -5.53
N ALA A 209 -13.69 13.52 -5.03
CA ALA A 209 -14.15 14.87 -4.67
C ALA A 209 -13.29 15.51 -3.55
N GLN A 210 -12.82 14.73 -2.59
CA GLN A 210 -11.94 15.24 -1.53
C GLN A 210 -10.47 15.34 -2.00
N LEU A 211 -10.01 14.47 -2.88
CA LEU A 211 -8.73 14.59 -3.55
C LEU A 211 -8.65 15.95 -4.28
N GLU A 212 -9.66 16.27 -5.11
CA GLU A 212 -9.75 17.55 -5.81
C GLU A 212 -9.78 18.75 -4.84
N ASN A 213 -10.51 18.66 -3.74
CA ASN A 213 -10.49 19.68 -2.69
C ASN A 213 -9.11 19.86 -2.03
N GLY A 214 -8.29 18.81 -2.00
CA GLY A 214 -6.90 18.86 -1.57
C GLY A 214 -6.02 19.56 -2.58
N VAL A 215 -6.11 19.18 -3.85
CA VAL A 215 -5.38 19.79 -4.99
C VAL A 215 -5.60 21.30 -5.04
N GLN A 216 -6.84 21.78 -4.85
CA GLN A 216 -7.13 23.23 -4.81
C GLN A 216 -6.39 24.01 -3.71
N LYS A 217 -5.79 23.33 -2.74
CA LYS A 217 -5.00 23.93 -1.64
C LYS A 217 -3.52 23.63 -1.75
N SER A 218 -3.17 22.72 -2.64
CA SER A 218 -1.80 22.30 -2.83
C SER A 218 -0.93 23.42 -3.37
N GLU A 219 0.30 23.49 -2.90
CA GLU A 219 1.37 24.30 -3.50
C GLU A 219 2.16 23.51 -4.55
N ARG A 220 1.88 22.20 -4.68
CA ARG A 220 2.59 21.25 -5.55
C ARG A 220 1.78 20.85 -6.78
N ASN A 221 0.53 20.46 -6.58
CA ASN A 221 -0.34 19.95 -7.63
C ASN A 221 -1.16 21.09 -8.22
N GLU A 222 -1.14 21.23 -9.53
CA GLU A 222 -1.89 22.27 -10.26
C GLU A 222 -3.29 21.79 -10.65
N SER A 223 -3.44 20.47 -10.87
CA SER A 223 -4.68 19.83 -11.29
C SER A 223 -4.90 18.46 -10.64
N PHE A 224 -6.11 17.94 -10.74
CA PHE A 224 -6.47 16.60 -10.31
C PHE A 224 -5.64 15.51 -11.03
N ASP A 225 -5.26 15.76 -12.29
CA ASP A 225 -4.52 14.82 -13.11
C ASP A 225 -3.02 14.74 -12.74
N ASP A 226 -2.52 15.69 -11.93
CA ASP A 226 -1.13 15.65 -11.43
C ASP A 226 -0.94 14.61 -10.30
N VAL A 227 -2.04 14.11 -9.71
CA VAL A 227 -2.01 13.12 -8.64
C VAL A 227 -2.32 11.75 -9.23
N GLU A 228 -1.35 10.83 -9.24
CA GLU A 228 -1.55 9.45 -9.68
C GLU A 228 -2.60 8.75 -8.81
N LYS A 229 -3.53 8.05 -9.44
CA LYS A 229 -4.63 7.35 -8.76
C LYS A 229 -4.42 5.84 -8.85
N THR A 230 -4.06 5.24 -7.72
CA THR A 230 -3.81 3.81 -7.58
C THR A 230 -4.94 3.14 -6.81
N ILE A 231 -5.47 2.04 -7.36
CA ILE A 231 -6.38 1.13 -6.65
C ILE A 231 -5.69 -0.18 -6.32
N HIS A 232 -5.83 -0.61 -5.07
CA HIS A 232 -5.36 -1.89 -4.58
C HIS A 232 -6.55 -2.87 -4.47
N ILE A 233 -6.49 -3.98 -5.20
CA ILE A 233 -7.55 -4.96 -5.30
C ILE A 233 -7.04 -6.31 -4.77
N HIS A 234 -7.73 -6.87 -3.79
CA HIS A 234 -7.52 -8.24 -3.34
C HIS A 234 -8.20 -9.20 -4.31
N VAL A 235 -7.46 -10.16 -4.84
CA VAL A 235 -7.96 -11.12 -5.83
C VAL A 235 -7.53 -12.54 -5.46
N SER A 236 -8.39 -13.51 -5.75
CA SER A 236 -8.04 -14.93 -5.68
C SER A 236 -8.76 -15.67 -6.80
N LEU A 237 -8.01 -16.33 -7.66
CA LEU A 237 -8.50 -17.07 -8.83
C LEU A 237 -7.99 -18.49 -8.79
N ASP A 238 -8.89 -19.47 -8.98
CA ASP A 238 -8.56 -20.86 -9.25
C ASP A 238 -9.66 -21.48 -10.13
N ASP A 239 -9.46 -22.66 -10.70
CA ASP A 239 -10.48 -23.39 -11.47
C ASP A 239 -11.65 -23.87 -10.60
N GLU A 240 -11.41 -24.03 -9.31
CA GLU A 240 -12.40 -24.44 -8.30
C GLU A 240 -12.59 -23.33 -7.28
N TYR A 241 -13.82 -22.85 -7.11
CA TYR A 241 -14.16 -21.74 -6.23
C TYR A 241 -13.65 -21.92 -4.78
N ASP A 242 -13.79 -23.14 -4.22
CA ASP A 242 -13.32 -23.44 -2.86
C ASP A 242 -11.80 -23.32 -2.73
N ALA A 243 -11.05 -23.62 -3.80
CA ALA A 243 -9.59 -23.45 -3.83
C ALA A 243 -9.18 -21.97 -3.93
N ALA A 244 -9.96 -21.16 -4.63
CA ALA A 244 -9.79 -19.70 -4.64
C ALA A 244 -10.15 -19.08 -3.27
N LEU A 245 -11.17 -19.57 -2.58
CA LEU A 245 -11.66 -19.02 -1.33
C LEU A 245 -10.71 -19.28 -0.14
N GLU A 246 -10.16 -20.49 -0.04
CA GLU A 246 -9.38 -20.92 1.13
C GLU A 246 -8.23 -19.96 1.49
N PRO A 247 -7.37 -19.50 0.56
CA PRO A 247 -6.27 -18.57 0.88
C PRO A 247 -6.74 -17.16 1.26
N ALA A 248 -7.93 -16.73 0.87
CA ALA A 248 -8.49 -15.43 1.23
C ALA A 248 -9.07 -15.40 2.66
N LEU A 249 -9.49 -16.55 3.21
CA LEU A 249 -10.19 -16.63 4.51
C LEU A 249 -9.42 -15.99 5.69
N PRO A 250 -8.08 -16.12 5.82
CA PRO A 250 -7.34 -15.49 6.92
C PRO A 250 -7.44 -13.96 6.95
N TRP A 251 -7.72 -13.32 5.80
CA TRP A 251 -7.81 -11.88 5.67
C TRP A 251 -9.11 -11.24 6.21
N ARG A 252 -10.07 -12.04 6.69
CA ARG A 252 -11.33 -11.54 7.27
C ARG A 252 -11.13 -10.50 8.35
N GLY A 253 -10.02 -10.55 9.11
CA GLY A 253 -9.70 -9.59 10.16
C GLY A 253 -9.57 -8.15 9.66
N THR A 254 -9.18 -7.94 8.40
CA THR A 254 -9.07 -6.63 7.77
C THR A 254 -10.43 -5.96 7.51
N LEU A 255 -11.53 -6.72 7.54
CA LEU A 255 -12.89 -6.22 7.34
C LEU A 255 -13.59 -5.86 8.67
N VAL A 256 -12.89 -5.92 9.78
CA VAL A 256 -13.39 -5.57 11.10
C VAL A 256 -12.98 -4.14 11.45
N ASP A 257 -13.84 -3.17 11.19
CA ASP A 257 -13.57 -1.72 11.23
C ASP A 257 -12.85 -1.24 12.50
N ARG A 258 -13.19 -1.82 13.68
CA ARG A 258 -12.58 -1.37 14.94
C ARG A 258 -11.06 -1.55 14.99
N PHE A 259 -10.48 -2.44 14.23
CA PHE A 259 -9.02 -2.64 14.22
C PHE A 259 -8.23 -1.52 13.56
N TYR A 260 -8.92 -0.62 12.85
CA TYR A 260 -8.33 0.63 12.35
C TYR A 260 -8.39 1.79 13.36
N THR A 261 -9.11 1.61 14.47
CA THR A 261 -9.32 2.65 15.49
C THR A 261 -8.88 2.24 16.88
N ASP A 262 -9.04 0.96 17.22
CA ASP A 262 -8.74 0.44 18.54
C ASP A 262 -7.25 0.03 18.64
N ASP A 263 -6.71 0.10 19.85
CA ASP A 263 -5.32 -0.27 20.14
C ASP A 263 -5.18 -1.81 20.30
N VAL A 264 -5.55 -2.54 19.25
CA VAL A 264 -5.47 -4.01 19.18
C VAL A 264 -4.45 -4.42 18.14
N ALA A 265 -3.39 -5.10 18.58
CA ALA A 265 -2.25 -5.47 17.73
C ALA A 265 -1.89 -6.97 17.80
N ASP A 266 -2.71 -7.79 18.46
CA ASP A 266 -2.48 -9.23 18.52
C ASP A 266 -3.14 -9.93 17.33
N PRO A 267 -2.38 -10.50 16.39
CA PRO A 267 -2.91 -11.16 15.20
C PRO A 267 -3.89 -12.30 15.50
N ARG A 268 -3.74 -12.96 16.67
CA ARG A 268 -4.64 -14.04 17.11
C ARG A 268 -6.03 -13.51 17.44
N VAL A 269 -6.09 -12.32 18.05
CA VAL A 269 -7.36 -11.65 18.40
C VAL A 269 -8.03 -11.14 17.13
N ILE A 270 -7.25 -10.59 16.20
CA ILE A 270 -7.75 -10.05 14.93
C ILE A 270 -8.31 -11.18 14.06
N GLN A 271 -7.54 -12.26 13.89
CA GLN A 271 -7.99 -13.44 13.14
C GLN A 271 -9.26 -14.06 13.73
N GLN A 272 -9.30 -14.28 15.05
CA GLN A 272 -10.48 -14.85 15.70
C GLN A 272 -11.72 -13.95 15.51
N ALA A 273 -11.55 -12.65 15.61
CA ALA A 273 -12.66 -11.72 15.36
C ALA A 273 -13.13 -11.78 13.89
N GLY A 274 -12.22 -11.86 12.93
CA GLY A 274 -12.56 -12.06 11.52
C GLY A 274 -13.36 -13.34 11.29
N GLU A 275 -12.95 -14.45 11.91
CA GLU A 275 -13.66 -15.73 11.85
C GLU A 275 -15.06 -15.69 12.49
N ASP A 276 -15.21 -14.96 13.59
CA ASP A 276 -16.46 -14.89 14.34
C ASP A 276 -17.47 -13.87 13.77
N GLU A 277 -17.01 -12.80 13.14
CA GLU A 277 -17.83 -11.63 12.82
C GLU A 277 -18.02 -11.41 11.30
N VAL A 278 -17.10 -11.93 10.47
CA VAL A 278 -17.11 -11.72 9.00
C VAL A 278 -17.51 -13.03 8.32
N SER A 279 -18.65 -13.02 7.62
CA SER A 279 -19.09 -14.16 6.82
C SER A 279 -18.27 -14.34 5.54
N GLU A 280 -18.36 -15.50 4.90
CA GLU A 280 -17.76 -15.72 3.58
C GLU A 280 -18.32 -14.74 2.54
N GLU A 281 -19.63 -14.53 2.54
CA GLU A 281 -20.30 -13.56 1.66
C GLU A 281 -19.73 -12.14 1.85
N ALA A 282 -19.54 -11.67 3.11
CA ALA A 282 -18.95 -10.36 3.38
C ALA A 282 -17.48 -10.27 2.92
N LEU A 283 -16.72 -11.37 2.99
CA LEU A 283 -15.37 -11.40 2.46
C LEU A 283 -15.38 -11.30 0.92
N THR A 284 -16.23 -12.06 0.25
CA THR A 284 -16.31 -12.09 -1.22
C THR A 284 -17.01 -10.89 -1.82
N ASP A 285 -17.75 -10.11 -1.02
CA ASP A 285 -18.23 -8.78 -1.41
C ASP A 285 -17.10 -7.73 -1.40
N ALA A 286 -16.08 -7.93 -0.55
CA ALA A 286 -14.95 -7.01 -0.40
C ALA A 286 -13.72 -7.43 -1.22
N TYR A 287 -13.56 -8.71 -1.52
CA TYR A 287 -12.43 -9.29 -2.25
C TYR A 287 -12.95 -10.05 -3.46
N ILE A 288 -12.24 -9.97 -4.56
CA ILE A 288 -12.60 -10.72 -5.76
C ILE A 288 -12.10 -12.17 -5.62
N VAL A 289 -13.01 -13.05 -5.20
CA VAL A 289 -12.73 -14.50 -5.08
C VAL A 289 -13.59 -15.20 -6.13
N THR A 290 -12.96 -15.84 -7.11
CA THR A 290 -13.69 -16.34 -8.28
C THR A 290 -13.04 -17.56 -8.93
N ASP A 291 -13.88 -18.35 -9.63
CA ASP A 291 -13.49 -19.39 -10.59
C ASP A 291 -13.75 -18.96 -12.05
N ASP A 292 -14.22 -17.71 -12.24
CA ASP A 292 -14.43 -17.11 -13.57
C ASP A 292 -13.42 -15.96 -13.81
N PRO A 293 -12.40 -16.13 -14.67
CA PRO A 293 -11.45 -15.08 -14.99
C PRO A 293 -12.08 -13.77 -15.48
N GLN A 294 -13.32 -13.82 -16.02
CA GLN A 294 -14.02 -12.63 -16.49
C GLN A 294 -14.33 -11.63 -15.38
N ASP A 295 -14.57 -12.10 -14.15
CA ASP A 295 -14.83 -11.22 -13.00
C ASP A 295 -13.65 -10.26 -12.73
N ILE A 296 -12.40 -10.70 -12.96
CA ILE A 296 -11.20 -9.87 -12.78
C ILE A 296 -11.07 -8.84 -13.89
N ILE A 297 -11.41 -9.21 -15.13
CA ILE A 297 -11.44 -8.27 -16.26
C ILE A 297 -12.51 -7.20 -16.01
N ASP A 298 -13.71 -7.60 -15.60
CA ASP A 298 -14.85 -6.69 -15.38
C ASP A 298 -14.58 -5.70 -14.24
N VAL A 299 -13.95 -6.15 -13.13
CA VAL A 299 -13.57 -5.26 -12.04
C VAL A 299 -12.45 -4.30 -12.45
N THR A 300 -11.51 -4.76 -13.26
CA THR A 300 -10.44 -3.91 -13.78
C THR A 300 -11.02 -2.82 -14.68
N GLU A 301 -11.91 -3.17 -15.63
CA GLU A 301 -12.62 -2.22 -16.48
C GLU A 301 -13.37 -1.17 -15.64
N THR A 302 -14.06 -1.63 -14.60
CA THR A 302 -14.82 -0.75 -13.69
C THR A 302 -13.92 0.34 -13.08
N TYR A 303 -12.72 0.00 -12.60
CA TYR A 303 -11.85 0.97 -11.98
C TYR A 303 -11.05 1.82 -12.96
N VAL A 304 -10.68 1.27 -14.12
CA VAL A 304 -10.11 2.08 -15.22
C VAL A 304 -11.14 3.11 -15.69
N ASP A 305 -12.41 2.72 -15.88
CA ASP A 305 -13.48 3.64 -16.24
C ASP A 305 -13.80 4.66 -15.14
N CYS A 306 -13.58 4.31 -13.88
CA CYS A 306 -13.68 5.21 -12.73
C CYS A 306 -12.57 6.28 -12.72
N GLY A 307 -11.47 6.06 -13.44
CA GLY A 307 -10.36 7.01 -13.60
C GLY A 307 -9.09 6.66 -12.82
N PHE A 308 -8.93 5.40 -12.40
CA PHE A 308 -7.66 4.92 -11.88
C PHE A 308 -6.67 4.66 -13.01
N GLU A 309 -5.42 5.06 -12.77
CA GLU A 309 -4.31 4.95 -13.73
C GLU A 309 -3.38 3.80 -13.40
N HIS A 310 -3.46 3.30 -12.17
CA HIS A 310 -2.61 2.24 -11.65
C HIS A 310 -3.46 1.21 -10.89
N ILE A 311 -3.49 -0.02 -11.39
CA ILE A 311 -4.23 -1.15 -10.81
C ILE A 311 -3.21 -2.08 -10.15
N VAL A 312 -3.29 -2.26 -8.83
CA VAL A 312 -2.40 -3.13 -8.07
C VAL A 312 -3.17 -4.36 -7.58
N TYR A 313 -2.76 -5.54 -7.99
CA TYR A 313 -3.36 -6.79 -7.53
C TYR A 313 -2.58 -7.38 -6.35
N GLN A 314 -3.28 -7.61 -5.24
CA GLN A 314 -2.84 -8.51 -4.18
C GLN A 314 -3.44 -9.88 -4.44
N SER A 315 -2.66 -10.79 -5.03
CA SER A 315 -3.13 -12.12 -5.36
C SER A 315 -2.99 -13.06 -4.17
N HIS A 316 -4.11 -13.69 -3.81
CA HIS A 316 -4.18 -14.82 -2.88
C HIS A 316 -4.31 -16.15 -3.64
N SER A 317 -4.28 -16.13 -4.97
CA SER A 317 -4.42 -17.33 -5.81
C SER A 317 -3.42 -18.41 -5.42
N PRO A 318 -3.82 -19.69 -5.39
CA PRO A 318 -2.90 -20.78 -5.05
C PRO A 318 -1.69 -20.88 -5.99
N ASP A 319 -1.90 -20.55 -7.27
CA ASP A 319 -0.87 -20.51 -8.31
C ASP A 319 -0.60 -19.07 -8.76
N GLN A 320 0.43 -18.45 -8.18
CA GLN A 320 0.80 -17.05 -8.43
C GLN A 320 1.34 -16.83 -9.86
N GLU A 321 2.06 -17.81 -10.43
CA GLU A 321 2.60 -17.72 -11.79
C GLU A 321 1.46 -17.73 -12.81
N ARG A 322 0.53 -18.69 -12.67
CA ARG A 322 -0.67 -18.76 -13.51
C ARG A 322 -1.51 -17.46 -13.44
N PHE A 323 -1.67 -16.88 -12.25
CA PHE A 323 -2.39 -15.63 -12.10
C PHE A 323 -1.68 -14.48 -12.83
N ALA A 324 -0.36 -14.37 -12.70
CA ALA A 324 0.43 -13.34 -13.38
C ALA A 324 0.35 -13.50 -14.92
N GLU A 325 0.48 -14.73 -15.44
CA GLU A 325 0.32 -15.03 -16.86
C GLU A 325 -1.08 -14.64 -17.37
N PHE A 326 -2.15 -14.96 -16.62
CA PHE A 326 -3.52 -14.56 -16.97
C PHE A 326 -3.66 -13.04 -17.05
N VAL A 327 -3.12 -12.29 -16.07
CA VAL A 327 -3.19 -10.83 -16.10
C VAL A 327 -2.44 -10.26 -17.30
N ALA A 328 -1.26 -10.79 -17.62
CA ALA A 328 -0.45 -10.36 -18.75
C ALA A 328 -1.11 -10.65 -20.12
N ASP A 329 -1.71 -11.84 -20.26
CA ASP A 329 -2.21 -12.31 -21.56
C ASP A 329 -3.64 -11.84 -21.85
N ASP A 330 -4.50 -11.76 -20.82
CA ASP A 330 -5.95 -11.55 -20.98
C ASP A 330 -6.45 -10.21 -20.42
N VAL A 331 -5.78 -9.63 -19.39
CA VAL A 331 -6.21 -8.35 -18.79
C VAL A 331 -5.48 -7.17 -19.41
N MET A 332 -4.15 -7.10 -19.27
CA MET A 332 -3.34 -5.95 -19.69
C MET A 332 -3.56 -5.50 -21.15
N PRO A 333 -3.75 -6.42 -22.13
CA PRO A 333 -3.92 -6.01 -23.52
C PRO A 333 -5.22 -5.24 -23.80
N SER A 334 -6.15 -5.22 -22.83
CA SER A 334 -7.45 -4.56 -22.98
C SER A 334 -7.47 -3.11 -22.50
N PHE A 335 -6.41 -2.67 -21.79
CA PHE A 335 -6.32 -1.36 -21.12
C PHE A 335 -5.00 -0.63 -21.44
#